data_08cbec8f829743cc8cfac07360b75ca2
#
_entry.id   08cbec8f829743cc8cfac07360b75ca2
#
_cell.length_a   1.000
_cell.length_b   1.000
_cell.length_c   1.000
_cell.angle_alpha   90.00
_cell.angle_beta   90.00
_cell.angle_gamma   90.00
#
_symmetry.space_group_name_H-M   'P 1'
#
loop_
_entity.id
_entity.type
_entity.pdbx_description
1 polymer ?
#
loop_
_entity_poly.entity_id
_entity_poly.type
_entity_poly.pdbx_seq_one_letter_code
_entity_poly.pdbx_strand_id
1 'polypeptide(L)'
;MKAKKLPAKRTTFWCIYKKALILGNWCRMPISAWPKREDAEDALRKIAEQIAKDYVLKESDWERLKQYMADYMIEEMPVIMKAWQVPN
;
A
#
# COMPACT_ATOMS: atom_id res chain seq x y z
N MET A 1 23.45 -17.94 31.37
CA MET A 1 22.41 -17.02 31.18
C MET A 1 21.47 -17.47 30.12
N LYS A 2 20.30 -17.30 30.36
CA LYS A 2 19.38 -17.71 29.34
C LYS A 2 19.42 -16.77 28.17
N ALA A 3 19.33 -17.34 27.03
CA ALA A 3 19.24 -16.56 25.85
C ALA A 3 18.04 -15.64 26.00
N LYS A 4 18.29 -14.39 25.78
CA LYS A 4 17.21 -13.47 25.86
C LYS A 4 16.30 -13.68 24.67
N LYS A 5 15.13 -14.06 24.97
CA LYS A 5 14.14 -14.22 23.93
C LYS A 5 13.70 -12.84 23.49
N LEU A 6 14.01 -12.50 22.27
CA LEU A 6 13.59 -11.21 21.75
C LEU A 6 12.08 -11.19 21.62
N PRO A 7 11.44 -10.14 22.11
CA PRO A 7 10.00 -10.06 21.95
C PRO A 7 9.64 -9.89 20.47
N ALA A 8 8.48 -10.36 20.15
CA ALA A 8 7.97 -10.13 18.82
C ALA A 8 7.81 -8.62 18.63
N LYS A 9 8.41 -8.13 17.58
CA LYS A 9 8.31 -6.71 17.28
C LYS A 9 7.14 -6.49 16.37
N ARG A 10 6.16 -5.75 16.88
CA ARG A 10 5.00 -5.41 16.07
C ARG A 10 5.30 -4.14 15.32
N THR A 11 5.31 -4.26 14.01
CA THR A 11 5.53 -3.13 13.13
C THR A 11 4.30 -2.96 12.27
N THR A 12 3.87 -1.74 12.11
CA THR A 12 2.74 -1.42 11.26
C THR A 12 3.24 -0.83 9.96
N PHE A 13 2.76 -1.39 8.87
CA PHE A 13 3.00 -0.83 7.55
C PHE A 13 1.69 -0.34 6.97
N TRP A 14 1.81 0.64 6.12
CA TRP A 14 0.68 1.18 5.38
C TRP A 14 0.82 0.74 3.95
N CYS A 15 -0.11 -0.09 3.51
CA CYS A 15 -0.01 -0.71 2.20
C CYS A 15 -0.99 -0.07 1.23
N ILE A 16 -0.51 0.17 0.03
CA ILE A 16 -1.37 0.62 -1.06
C ILE A 16 -1.79 -0.62 -1.85
N TYR A 17 -3.08 -0.79 -2.00
CA TYR A 17 -3.65 -1.87 -2.79
C TYR A 17 -4.42 -1.31 -3.95
N LYS A 18 -4.46 -2.07 -5.02
CA LYS A 18 -5.32 -1.77 -6.15
C LYS A 18 -6.29 -2.93 -6.35
N LYS A 19 -7.55 -2.61 -6.52
CA LYS A 19 -8.56 -3.60 -6.87
C LYS A 19 -8.33 -4.02 -8.31
N ALA A 20 -8.25 -5.31 -8.53
CA ALA A 20 -8.00 -5.85 -9.87
C ALA A 20 -8.90 -7.05 -10.13
N LEU A 21 -9.35 -7.17 -11.36
CA LEU A 21 -10.14 -8.31 -11.78
C LEU A 21 -9.20 -9.34 -12.41
N ILE A 22 -9.04 -10.47 -11.74
CA ILE A 22 -8.13 -11.52 -12.19
C ILE A 22 -8.92 -12.81 -12.33
N LEU A 23 -8.92 -13.36 -13.52
CA LEU A 23 -9.64 -14.60 -13.82
C LEU A 23 -11.09 -14.57 -13.35
N GLY A 24 -11.75 -13.44 -13.57
CA GLY A 24 -13.14 -13.26 -13.20
C GLY A 24 -13.40 -12.96 -11.74
N ASN A 25 -12.36 -12.87 -10.91
CA ASN A 25 -12.49 -12.59 -9.49
C ASN A 25 -11.84 -11.27 -9.14
N TRP A 26 -12.51 -10.50 -8.27
CA TRP A 26 -11.95 -9.26 -7.76
C TRP A 26 -10.93 -9.57 -6.69
N CYS A 27 -9.73 -9.06 -6.87
CA CYS A 27 -8.63 -9.27 -5.96
C CYS A 27 -8.03 -7.94 -5.54
N ARG A 28 -7.35 -7.94 -4.40
CA ARG A 28 -6.58 -6.81 -3.96
C ARG A 28 -5.12 -7.07 -4.34
N MET A 29 -4.58 -6.19 -5.15
CA MET A 29 -3.20 -6.31 -5.59
C MET A 29 -2.34 -5.35 -4.79
N PRO A 30 -1.40 -5.85 -3.98
CA PRO A 30 -0.51 -4.95 -3.27
C PRO A 30 0.43 -4.26 -4.23
N ILE A 31 0.60 -2.96 -4.05
CA ILE A 31 1.46 -2.15 -4.90
C ILE A 31 2.72 -1.77 -4.15
N SER A 32 2.56 -1.27 -2.93
CA SER A 32 3.70 -0.85 -2.14
C SER A 32 3.33 -0.85 -0.66
N ALA A 33 4.35 -0.87 0.19
CA ALA A 33 4.18 -0.82 1.63
C ALA A 33 5.12 0.24 2.19
N TRP A 34 4.63 0.99 3.13
CA TRP A 34 5.36 2.14 3.69
C TRP A 34 5.28 2.11 5.20
N PRO A 35 6.39 2.44 5.89
CA PRO A 35 6.38 2.44 7.35
C PRO A 35 5.49 3.52 7.96
N LYS A 36 5.27 4.61 7.22
CA LYS A 36 4.46 5.72 7.69
C LYS A 36 3.29 5.95 6.77
N ARG A 37 2.16 6.30 7.36
CA ARG A 37 0.97 6.58 6.58
C ARG A 37 1.17 7.75 5.61
N GLU A 38 1.91 8.77 6.06
CA GLU A 38 2.17 9.95 5.24
C GLU A 38 2.91 9.57 3.97
N ASP A 39 3.87 8.64 4.08
CA ASP A 39 4.62 8.19 2.92
C ASP A 39 3.73 7.41 1.96
N ALA A 40 2.80 6.62 2.50
CA ALA A 40 1.83 5.92 1.67
C ALA A 40 0.90 6.90 0.95
N GLU A 41 0.46 7.93 1.66
CA GLU A 41 -0.38 8.96 1.06
C GLU A 41 0.34 9.72 -0.03
N ASP A 42 1.63 10.03 0.19
CA ASP A 42 2.46 10.66 -0.83
C ASP A 42 2.62 9.76 -2.04
N ALA A 43 2.86 8.48 -1.82
CA ALA A 43 3.00 7.54 -2.91
C ALA A 43 1.70 7.43 -3.71
N LEU A 44 0.56 7.42 -3.02
CA LEU A 44 -0.73 7.39 -3.69
C LEU A 44 -0.96 8.65 -4.51
N ARG A 45 -0.55 9.81 -3.97
CA ARG A 45 -0.65 11.06 -4.71
C ARG A 45 0.20 11.02 -5.98
N LYS A 46 1.39 10.43 -5.92
CA LYS A 46 2.23 10.28 -7.09
C LYS A 46 1.59 9.37 -8.13
N ILE A 47 0.90 8.34 -7.68
CA ILE A 47 0.13 7.50 -8.59
C ILE A 47 -0.95 8.32 -9.29
N ALA A 48 -1.65 9.16 -8.56
CA ALA A 48 -2.68 10.03 -9.13
C ALA A 48 -2.08 11.00 -10.14
N GLU A 49 -0.93 11.57 -9.83
CA GLU A 49 -0.23 12.48 -10.74
C GLU A 49 0.16 11.76 -12.03
N GLN A 50 0.64 10.53 -11.90
CA GLN A 50 1.03 9.75 -13.07
C GLN A 50 -0.18 9.40 -13.93
N ILE A 51 -1.29 9.04 -13.31
CA ILE A 51 -2.53 8.77 -14.04
C ILE A 51 -2.99 10.02 -14.78
N ALA A 52 -2.94 11.17 -14.12
CA ALA A 52 -3.31 12.42 -14.74
C ALA A 52 -2.45 12.73 -15.97
N LYS A 53 -1.17 12.42 -15.90
CA LYS A 53 -0.27 12.58 -17.02
C LYS A 53 -0.58 11.60 -18.14
N ASP A 54 -0.77 10.33 -17.79
CA ASP A 54 -0.99 9.27 -18.78
C ASP A 54 -2.26 9.50 -19.57
N TYR A 55 -3.29 10.00 -18.91
CA TYR A 55 -4.59 10.25 -19.56
C TYR A 55 -4.80 11.71 -19.93
N VAL A 56 -3.77 12.54 -19.76
CA VAL A 56 -3.81 13.98 -20.10
C VAL A 56 -4.99 14.67 -19.43
N LEU A 57 -5.15 14.43 -18.14
CA LEU A 57 -6.24 15.03 -17.38
C LEU A 57 -5.86 16.43 -16.93
N LYS A 58 -6.83 17.34 -16.97
CA LYS A 58 -6.67 18.71 -16.50
C LYS A 58 -7.29 18.83 -15.11
N GLU A 59 -7.07 19.95 -14.46
CA GLU A 59 -7.67 20.20 -13.16
C GLU A 59 -9.19 20.09 -13.21
N SER A 60 -9.79 20.47 -14.32
CA SER A 60 -11.23 20.36 -14.50
C SER A 60 -11.71 18.91 -14.59
N ASP A 61 -10.78 17.95 -14.79
CA ASP A 61 -11.13 16.54 -14.91
C ASP A 61 -11.05 15.81 -13.56
N TRP A 62 -11.22 16.56 -12.48
CA TRP A 62 -11.14 16.02 -11.12
C TRP A 62 -12.01 14.79 -10.89
N GLU A 63 -13.24 14.83 -11.41
CA GLU A 63 -14.15 13.71 -11.24
C GLU A 63 -13.65 12.45 -11.94
N ARG A 64 -13.03 12.62 -13.11
CA ARG A 64 -12.45 11.49 -13.83
C ARG A 64 -11.27 10.92 -13.06
N LEU A 65 -10.43 11.78 -12.52
CA LEU A 65 -9.29 11.32 -11.72
C LEU A 65 -9.77 10.55 -10.51
N LYS A 66 -10.82 11.02 -9.84
CA LYS A 66 -11.41 10.31 -8.70
C LYS A 66 -11.87 8.91 -9.11
N GLN A 67 -12.44 8.77 -10.28
CA GLN A 67 -12.90 7.48 -10.78
C GLN A 67 -11.73 6.52 -10.98
N TYR A 68 -10.63 7.00 -11.56
CA TYR A 68 -9.45 6.18 -11.74
C TYR A 68 -8.83 5.78 -10.40
N MET A 69 -8.89 6.66 -9.42
CA MET A 69 -8.30 6.40 -8.12
C MET A 69 -9.20 5.59 -7.20
N ALA A 70 -10.45 5.35 -7.59
CA ALA A 70 -11.41 4.64 -6.75
C ALA A 70 -10.98 3.20 -6.45
N ASP A 71 -10.18 2.59 -7.31
CA ASP A 71 -9.70 1.22 -7.11
C ASP A 71 -8.52 1.12 -6.17
N TYR A 72 -7.91 2.24 -5.82
CA TYR A 72 -6.76 2.26 -4.93
C TYR A 72 -7.20 2.49 -3.49
N MET A 73 -6.50 1.86 -2.57
CA MET A 73 -6.78 2.03 -1.16
C MET A 73 -5.52 1.92 -0.34
N ILE A 74 -5.52 2.59 0.80
CA ILE A 74 -4.45 2.49 1.78
C ILE A 74 -5.01 1.74 2.97
N GLU A 75 -4.33 0.69 3.39
CA GLU A 75 -4.73 -0.06 4.57
C GLU A 75 -3.56 -0.27 5.50
N GLU A 76 -3.86 -0.25 6.78
CA GLU A 76 -2.88 -0.56 7.79
C GLU A 76 -2.70 -2.06 7.83
N MET A 77 -1.44 -2.49 7.77
CA MET A 77 -1.12 -3.91 7.86
C MET A 77 -0.13 -4.12 9.00
N PRO A 78 -0.57 -4.68 10.10
CA PRO A 78 0.36 -5.01 11.17
C PRO A 78 1.21 -6.21 10.80
N VAL A 79 2.51 -6.08 11.01
CA VAL A 79 3.45 -7.16 10.75
C VAL A 79 4.15 -7.49 12.06
N ILE A 80 4.15 -8.75 12.40
CA ILE A 80 4.84 -9.21 13.60
C ILE A 80 6.18 -9.79 13.17
N MET A 81 7.25 -9.13 13.60
CA MET A 81 8.60 -9.57 13.32
C MET A 81 9.10 -10.39 14.50
N LYS A 82 9.52 -11.61 14.24
CA LYS A 82 10.06 -12.49 15.28
C LYS A 82 11.47 -12.87 14.94
N ALA A 83 12.33 -12.81 15.94
CA ALA A 83 13.74 -13.14 15.73
C ALA A 83 13.94 -14.57 15.25
N TRP A 84 13.10 -15.49 15.70
CA TRP A 84 13.24 -16.89 15.32
C TRP A 84 12.90 -17.15 13.85
N GLN A 85 12.30 -16.20 13.18
CA GLN A 85 12.01 -16.34 11.77
C GLN A 85 13.25 -16.18 10.91
N VAL A 86 14.33 -15.74 11.51
CA VAL A 86 15.59 -15.68 10.80
C VAL A 86 16.08 -17.11 10.62
N PRO A 87 16.39 -17.54 9.41
CA PRO A 87 16.86 -18.90 9.20
C PRO A 87 18.14 -19.16 9.94
N ASN A 88 18.26 -20.35 10.46
CA ASN A 88 19.46 -20.75 11.13
C ASN A 88 20.50 -21.20 10.14
#